data_9847810f0beea932ee7da2490e198ec4
#
_entry.id   9847810f0beea932ee7da2490e198ec4
#
_cell.length_a   1.000
_cell.length_b   1.000
_cell.length_c   1.000
_cell.angle_alpha   90.00
_cell.angle_beta   90.00
_cell.angle_gamma   90.00
#
_symmetry.space_group_name_H-M   'P 1'
#
loop_
_entity.id
_entity.type
_entity.pdbx_description
1 polymer ?
#
loop_
_entity_poly.entity_id
_entity_poly.type
_entity_poly.pdbx_seq_one_letter_code
_entity_poly.pdbx_strand_id
1 'polypeptide(L)'
;MPSAETERTYVPVANPADRPRTLRTTVRVIMIDHDRTLLFQDSDPGIEGSHWWVTPGGQIEPDETPAQAAIREVAEETGYALRESDLMGPIATRHVVHGYSDQVIEQDESFYLAMVSPFDVDISAHTADERLTLLGHRWWSHDDLRHTDEWIWPHELVELWSLAGEPDSWPIDLGTQEESTVLDVH
;
A
#
# COMPACT_ATOMS: atom_id res chain seq x y z
N MET A 1 -1.54 24.01 -14.82
CA MET A 1 -2.51 23.10 -15.45
C MET A 1 -2.31 21.76 -14.79
N PRO A 2 -3.23 21.25 -13.98
CA PRO A 2 -3.13 19.85 -13.55
C PRO A 2 -3.18 18.99 -14.80
N SER A 3 -2.24 18.04 -14.90
CA SER A 3 -2.29 16.99 -15.91
C SER A 3 -3.63 16.30 -15.75
N ALA A 4 -4.43 16.20 -16.80
CA ALA A 4 -5.60 15.36 -16.77
C ALA A 4 -5.09 13.94 -16.54
N GLU A 5 -5.22 13.43 -15.32
CA GLU A 5 -5.05 12.00 -15.08
C GLU A 5 -6.04 11.29 -16.00
N THR A 6 -5.50 10.49 -16.90
CA THR A 6 -6.33 9.68 -17.78
C THR A 6 -7.02 8.68 -16.88
N GLU A 7 -8.33 8.77 -16.79
CA GLU A 7 -9.15 7.85 -15.97
C GLU A 7 -8.80 6.40 -16.33
N ARG A 8 -8.39 5.61 -15.33
CA ARG A 8 -7.99 4.22 -15.51
C ARG A 8 -9.20 3.40 -15.97
N THR A 9 -9.07 2.64 -17.03
CA THR A 9 -10.19 1.90 -17.64
C THR A 9 -10.32 0.47 -17.15
N TYR A 10 -9.29 -0.08 -16.51
CA TYR A 10 -9.20 -1.47 -16.04
C TYR A 10 -9.43 -2.53 -17.16
N VAL A 11 -9.27 -2.14 -18.40
CA VAL A 11 -9.37 -3.05 -19.52
C VAL A 11 -8.03 -3.75 -19.73
N PRO A 12 -7.96 -5.09 -19.64
CA PRO A 12 -6.72 -5.82 -19.83
C PRO A 12 -6.04 -5.52 -21.16
N VAL A 13 -4.74 -5.27 -21.12
CA VAL A 13 -3.89 -5.05 -22.29
C VAL A 13 -3.24 -6.39 -22.66
N ALA A 14 -3.62 -6.95 -23.81
CA ALA A 14 -3.26 -8.30 -24.22
C ALA A 14 -1.74 -8.48 -24.42
N ASN A 15 -1.05 -7.46 -24.97
CA ASN A 15 0.40 -7.51 -25.14
C ASN A 15 1.07 -6.79 -23.96
N PRO A 16 1.85 -7.47 -23.12
CA PRO A 16 2.52 -6.86 -21.97
C PRO A 16 3.36 -5.64 -22.30
N ALA A 17 4.03 -5.63 -23.46
CA ALA A 17 4.85 -4.51 -23.92
C ALA A 17 4.07 -3.23 -24.21
N ASP A 18 2.75 -3.32 -24.39
CA ASP A 18 1.89 -2.16 -24.66
C ASP A 18 1.26 -1.60 -23.39
N ARG A 19 1.47 -2.21 -22.22
CA ARG A 19 0.97 -1.70 -20.94
C ARG A 19 1.67 -0.40 -20.60
N PRO A 20 0.93 0.70 -20.32
CA PRO A 20 1.52 1.94 -19.85
C PRO A 20 2.30 1.71 -18.55
N ARG A 21 3.47 2.34 -18.44
CA ARG A 21 4.35 2.26 -17.26
C ARG A 21 4.37 3.63 -16.58
N THR A 22 4.21 3.62 -15.27
CA THR A 22 4.21 4.84 -14.45
C THR A 22 5.17 4.64 -13.28
N LEU A 23 6.03 5.64 -13.04
CA LEU A 23 6.87 5.70 -11.84
C LEU A 23 6.20 6.59 -10.80
N ARG A 24 6.15 6.13 -9.56
CA ARG A 24 5.57 6.86 -8.42
C ARG A 24 6.50 6.82 -7.23
N THR A 25 6.37 7.80 -6.35
CA THR A 25 6.94 7.75 -5.00
C THR A 25 5.78 7.63 -4.02
N THR A 26 5.83 6.66 -3.15
CA THR A 26 4.70 6.28 -2.29
C THR A 26 5.12 6.10 -0.84
N VAL A 27 4.14 6.18 0.04
CA VAL A 27 4.27 5.83 1.46
C VAL A 27 3.31 4.73 1.82
N ARG A 28 3.70 3.88 2.77
CA ARG A 28 2.87 2.84 3.36
C ARG A 28 2.94 2.94 4.87
N VAL A 29 1.82 2.74 5.55
CA VAL A 29 1.72 2.86 7.00
C VAL A 29 1.23 1.55 7.61
N ILE A 30 2.06 0.94 8.43
CA ILE A 30 1.69 -0.22 9.24
C ILE A 30 1.02 0.31 10.50
N MET A 31 -0.30 0.29 10.53
CA MET A 31 -1.11 0.75 11.66
C MET A 31 -1.29 -0.38 12.66
N ILE A 32 -0.74 -0.23 13.87
CA ILE A 32 -0.71 -1.26 14.89
C ILE A 32 -1.65 -0.91 16.03
N ASP A 33 -2.66 -1.76 16.26
CA ASP A 33 -3.51 -1.77 17.46
C ASP A 33 -3.22 -3.05 18.25
N HIS A 34 -2.45 -2.95 19.32
CA HIS A 34 -1.98 -4.06 20.15
C HIS A 34 -1.21 -5.13 19.33
N ASP A 35 -1.87 -6.22 18.98
CA ASP A 35 -1.30 -7.37 18.27
C ASP A 35 -1.83 -7.53 16.84
N ARG A 36 -2.46 -6.50 16.29
CA ARG A 36 -3.06 -6.53 14.93
C ARG A 36 -2.73 -5.29 14.14
N THR A 37 -2.73 -5.46 12.82
CA THR A 37 -2.56 -4.36 11.85
C THR A 37 -3.73 -4.33 10.87
N LEU A 38 -4.06 -3.12 10.42
CA LEU A 38 -5.12 -2.90 9.42
C LEU A 38 -4.57 -3.14 8.02
N LEU A 39 -5.26 -3.98 7.25
CA LEU A 39 -5.01 -4.15 5.83
C LEU A 39 -6.30 -3.97 5.04
N PHE A 40 -6.15 -3.43 3.84
CA PHE A 40 -7.20 -3.41 2.81
C PHE A 40 -7.02 -4.58 1.86
N GLN A 41 -8.12 -5.16 1.44
CA GLN A 41 -8.14 -6.14 0.36
C GLN A 41 -8.31 -5.40 -0.96
N ASP A 42 -7.27 -5.41 -1.78
CA ASP A 42 -7.23 -4.79 -3.09
C ASP A 42 -7.37 -5.84 -4.19
N SER A 43 -7.69 -5.41 -5.41
CA SER A 43 -7.94 -6.28 -6.56
C SER A 43 -7.49 -5.66 -7.87
N ASP A 44 -7.31 -6.51 -8.88
CA ASP A 44 -7.18 -6.10 -10.28
C ASP A 44 -8.49 -6.41 -11.01
N PRO A 45 -9.36 -5.40 -11.25
CA PRO A 45 -10.66 -5.62 -11.88
C PRO A 45 -10.59 -6.28 -13.27
N GLY A 46 -9.45 -6.22 -13.95
CA GLY A 46 -9.20 -6.90 -15.21
C GLY A 46 -8.96 -8.41 -15.08
N ILE A 47 -8.80 -8.93 -13.87
CA ILE A 47 -8.60 -10.36 -13.57
C ILE A 47 -9.62 -10.81 -12.56
N GLU A 48 -10.57 -11.62 -13.01
CA GLU A 48 -11.64 -12.16 -12.15
C GLU A 48 -11.07 -12.96 -10.97
N GLY A 49 -11.49 -12.59 -9.75
CA GLY A 49 -11.08 -13.25 -8.51
C GLY A 49 -9.68 -12.88 -7.97
N SER A 50 -8.96 -11.99 -8.67
CA SER A 50 -7.68 -11.50 -8.15
C SER A 50 -7.89 -10.70 -6.86
N HIS A 51 -7.04 -10.92 -5.86
CA HIS A 51 -7.03 -10.09 -4.65
C HIS A 51 -5.72 -10.30 -3.88
N TRP A 52 -5.36 -9.30 -3.11
CA TRP A 52 -4.25 -9.32 -2.16
C TRP A 52 -4.56 -8.35 -1.01
N TRP A 53 -3.75 -8.39 0.03
CA TRP A 53 -3.89 -7.49 1.17
C TRP A 53 -2.73 -6.50 1.23
N VAL A 54 -3.02 -5.24 1.47
CA VAL A 54 -2.04 -4.15 1.44
C VAL A 54 -2.25 -3.21 2.63
N THR A 55 -1.15 -2.63 3.12
CA THR A 55 -1.21 -1.59 4.15
C THR A 55 -1.77 -0.29 3.60
N PRO A 56 -2.44 0.54 4.42
CA PRO A 56 -2.82 1.90 4.05
C PRO A 56 -1.65 2.70 3.50
N GLY A 57 -1.92 3.59 2.56
CA GLY A 57 -0.95 4.49 1.98
C GLY A 57 -1.13 4.71 0.49
N GLY A 58 -0.39 5.65 -0.06
CA GLY A 58 -0.53 6.03 -1.46
C GLY A 58 0.59 6.94 -1.94
N GLN A 59 0.31 7.67 -3.02
CA GLN A 59 1.29 8.50 -3.70
C GLN A 59 1.58 9.77 -2.91
N ILE A 60 2.86 10.16 -2.85
CA ILE A 60 3.29 11.47 -2.34
C ILE A 60 2.93 12.52 -3.38
N GLU A 61 2.16 13.54 -3.00
CA GLU A 61 1.80 14.64 -3.86
C GLU A 61 2.94 15.67 -4.00
N PRO A 62 2.94 16.49 -5.08
CA PRO A 62 3.88 17.61 -5.18
C PRO A 62 3.79 18.52 -3.95
N ASP A 63 4.95 18.95 -3.45
CA ASP A 63 5.09 19.82 -2.25
C ASP A 63 4.72 19.18 -0.91
N GLU A 64 4.51 17.87 -0.87
CA GLU A 64 4.21 17.09 0.32
C GLU A 64 5.45 16.33 0.80
N THR A 65 5.67 16.30 2.10
CA THR A 65 6.68 15.40 2.69
C THR A 65 6.13 13.98 2.81
N PRO A 66 6.97 12.93 2.87
CA PRO A 66 6.50 11.57 3.07
C PRO A 66 5.62 11.40 4.33
N ALA A 67 5.95 12.11 5.42
CA ALA A 67 5.15 12.08 6.65
C ALA A 67 3.77 12.73 6.46
N GLN A 68 3.70 13.83 5.70
CA GLN A 68 2.42 14.48 5.37
C GLN A 68 1.56 13.58 4.49
N ALA A 69 2.15 12.94 3.47
CA ALA A 69 1.47 11.95 2.64
C ALA A 69 0.91 10.79 3.50
N ALA A 70 1.72 10.24 4.39
CA ALA A 70 1.29 9.14 5.27
C ALA A 70 0.08 9.54 6.14
N ILE A 71 0.07 10.75 6.69
CA ILE A 71 -1.03 11.26 7.52
C ILE A 71 -2.29 11.47 6.67
N ARG A 72 -2.15 12.06 5.49
CA ARG A 72 -3.27 12.31 4.56
C ARG A 72 -3.89 11.00 4.10
N GLU A 73 -3.09 10.06 3.60
CA GLU A 73 -3.56 8.77 3.10
C GLU A 73 -4.28 7.96 4.19
N VAL A 74 -3.71 7.90 5.41
CA VAL A 74 -4.37 7.24 6.54
C VAL A 74 -5.73 7.88 6.84
N ALA A 75 -5.82 9.22 6.81
CA ALA A 75 -7.09 9.89 7.06
C ALA A 75 -8.12 9.64 5.95
N GLU A 76 -7.70 9.66 4.67
CA GLU A 76 -8.57 9.45 3.52
C GLU A 76 -9.06 8.00 3.42
N GLU A 77 -8.18 7.03 3.62
CA GLU A 77 -8.54 5.61 3.50
C GLU A 77 -9.26 5.05 4.72
N THR A 78 -8.96 5.56 5.92
CA THR A 78 -9.43 4.92 7.18
C THR A 78 -10.31 5.79 8.06
N GLY A 79 -10.33 7.11 7.84
CA GLY A 79 -10.96 8.09 8.73
C GLY A 79 -10.17 8.36 10.01
N TYR A 80 -9.00 7.73 10.24
CA TYR A 80 -8.22 7.92 11.45
C TYR A 80 -7.34 9.18 11.36
N ALA A 81 -7.49 10.07 12.34
CA ALA A 81 -6.69 11.30 12.43
C ALA A 81 -5.32 11.03 13.08
N LEU A 82 -4.35 10.64 12.26
CA LEU A 82 -2.98 10.41 12.69
C LEU A 82 -2.25 11.75 12.90
N ARG A 83 -1.48 11.87 13.98
CA ARG A 83 -0.59 13.01 14.21
C ARG A 83 0.84 12.66 13.78
N GLU A 84 1.61 13.65 13.37
CA GLU A 84 3.01 13.43 13.00
C GLU A 84 3.83 12.80 14.14
N SER A 85 3.52 13.14 15.39
CA SER A 85 4.15 12.54 16.58
C SER A 85 3.85 11.05 16.79
N ASP A 86 2.82 10.53 16.15
CA ASP A 86 2.40 9.13 16.26
C ASP A 86 3.01 8.27 15.14
N LEU A 87 3.64 8.93 14.15
CA LEU A 87 4.28 8.30 13.01
C LEU A 87 5.75 8.03 13.29
N MET A 88 6.18 6.79 13.12
CA MET A 88 7.57 6.35 13.33
C MET A 88 8.16 5.89 12.00
N GLY A 89 9.37 6.36 11.67
CA GLY A 89 10.04 5.93 10.46
C GLY A 89 10.70 7.07 9.67
N PRO A 90 11.08 6.82 8.40
CA PRO A 90 10.82 5.57 7.68
C PRO A 90 11.57 4.38 8.30
N ILE A 91 10.91 3.23 8.37
CA ILE A 91 11.50 1.99 8.92
C ILE A 91 12.18 1.16 7.84
N ALA A 92 11.69 1.27 6.61
CA ALA A 92 12.22 0.58 5.44
C ALA A 92 11.92 1.35 4.16
N THR A 93 12.68 1.03 3.12
CA THR A 93 12.46 1.51 1.75
C THR A 93 12.58 0.34 0.78
N ARG A 94 11.91 0.42 -0.38
CA ARG A 94 12.09 -0.52 -1.49
C ARG A 94 11.76 0.13 -2.83
N HIS A 95 12.25 -0.48 -3.90
CA HIS A 95 11.72 -0.28 -5.24
C HIS A 95 10.86 -1.48 -5.60
N VAL A 96 9.60 -1.28 -6.00
CA VAL A 96 8.69 -2.38 -6.32
C VAL A 96 8.03 -2.17 -7.68
N VAL A 97 7.90 -3.26 -8.44
CA VAL A 97 7.17 -3.32 -9.70
C VAL A 97 5.85 -4.03 -9.47
N HIS A 98 4.75 -3.33 -9.76
CA HIS A 98 3.40 -3.90 -9.74
C HIS A 98 2.90 -4.04 -11.19
N GLY A 99 2.82 -5.27 -11.67
CA GLY A 99 2.21 -5.58 -12.96
C GLY A 99 0.73 -5.90 -12.80
N TYR A 100 -0.11 -5.01 -13.35
CA TYR A 100 -1.56 -5.22 -13.43
C TYR A 100 -1.96 -5.64 -14.85
N SER A 101 -3.19 -6.08 -15.01
CA SER A 101 -3.74 -6.49 -16.31
C SER A 101 -3.72 -5.38 -17.36
N ASP A 102 -3.82 -4.12 -16.94
CA ASP A 102 -3.96 -2.94 -17.78
C ASP A 102 -2.72 -2.02 -17.78
N GLN A 103 -1.84 -2.11 -16.79
CA GLN A 103 -0.68 -1.22 -16.62
C GLN A 103 0.44 -1.86 -15.80
N VAL A 104 1.59 -1.20 -15.77
CA VAL A 104 2.70 -1.49 -14.85
C VAL A 104 2.99 -0.24 -14.03
N ILE A 105 3.04 -0.37 -12.72
CA ILE A 105 3.40 0.73 -11.82
C ILE A 105 4.72 0.36 -11.13
N GLU A 106 5.72 1.22 -11.26
CA GLU A 106 6.98 1.16 -10.52
C GLU A 106 6.90 2.16 -9.38
N GLN A 107 7.24 1.74 -8.16
CA GLN A 107 7.13 2.58 -6.98
C GLN A 107 8.41 2.56 -6.16
N ASP A 108 8.87 3.76 -5.78
CA ASP A 108 9.81 3.91 -4.68
C ASP A 108 8.97 4.09 -3.41
N GLU A 109 8.93 3.07 -2.56
CA GLU A 109 8.10 3.03 -1.36
C GLU A 109 8.91 3.26 -0.09
N SER A 110 8.34 4.06 0.82
CA SER A 110 8.82 4.22 2.20
C SER A 110 7.76 3.73 3.18
N PHE A 111 8.18 2.90 4.13
CA PHE A 111 7.31 2.31 5.14
C PHE A 111 7.42 3.04 6.47
N TYR A 112 6.28 3.29 7.09
CA TYR A 112 6.14 3.90 8.41
C TYR A 112 5.35 2.98 9.33
N LEU A 113 5.55 3.15 10.65
CA LEU A 113 4.75 2.52 11.69
C LEU A 113 3.90 3.59 12.40
N ALA A 114 2.69 3.23 12.79
CA ALA A 114 1.85 4.05 13.65
C ALA A 114 1.15 3.19 14.70
N MET A 115 1.37 3.49 15.98
CA MET A 115 0.60 2.89 17.06
C MET A 115 -0.72 3.63 17.17
N VAL A 116 -1.84 2.91 17.02
CA VAL A 116 -3.18 3.49 17.00
C VAL A 116 -4.05 2.93 18.11
N SER A 117 -5.03 3.72 18.54
CA SER A 117 -6.11 3.22 19.41
C SER A 117 -7.19 2.54 18.58
N PRO A 118 -7.96 1.61 19.14
CA PRO A 118 -9.08 0.99 18.44
C PRO A 118 -10.03 2.03 17.83
N PHE A 119 -10.41 1.84 16.57
CA PHE A 119 -11.38 2.69 15.87
C PHE A 119 -12.14 1.89 14.83
N ASP A 120 -13.29 2.43 14.40
CA ASP A 120 -14.05 1.91 13.27
C ASP A 120 -13.55 2.59 11.99
N VAL A 121 -13.22 1.78 10.98
CA VAL A 121 -12.71 2.29 9.69
C VAL A 121 -13.84 2.99 8.94
N ASP A 122 -13.61 4.24 8.55
CA ASP A 122 -14.52 5.05 7.73
C ASP A 122 -13.97 5.17 6.31
N ILE A 123 -14.62 4.53 5.35
CA ILE A 123 -14.27 4.52 3.94
C ILE A 123 -15.02 5.58 3.11
N SER A 124 -15.69 6.52 3.76
CA SER A 124 -16.53 7.52 3.07
C SER A 124 -15.75 8.45 2.13
N ALA A 125 -14.46 8.64 2.42
CA ALA A 125 -13.56 9.48 1.62
C ALA A 125 -12.87 8.74 0.47
N HIS A 126 -13.07 7.43 0.31
CA HIS A 126 -12.49 6.68 -0.80
C HIS A 126 -12.84 7.29 -2.15
N THR A 127 -11.85 7.37 -3.03
CA THR A 127 -11.99 7.79 -4.42
C THR A 127 -12.86 6.82 -5.24
N ALA A 128 -13.19 7.18 -6.47
CA ALA A 128 -13.93 6.29 -7.37
C ALA A 128 -13.14 5.02 -7.69
N ASP A 129 -11.82 5.14 -7.89
CA ASP A 129 -10.91 4.03 -8.17
C ASP A 129 -10.80 3.08 -6.97
N GLU A 130 -10.58 3.61 -5.76
CA GLU A 130 -10.52 2.80 -4.53
C GLU A 130 -11.82 2.05 -4.27
N ARG A 131 -12.98 2.67 -4.51
CA ARG A 131 -14.28 1.98 -4.40
C ARG A 131 -14.46 0.84 -5.41
N LEU A 132 -13.72 0.86 -6.51
CA LEU A 132 -13.75 -0.17 -7.53
C LEU A 132 -12.75 -1.29 -7.22
N THR A 133 -11.58 -0.96 -6.70
CA THR A 133 -10.50 -1.93 -6.49
C THR A 133 -10.48 -2.52 -5.09
N LEU A 134 -10.82 -1.73 -4.05
CA LEU A 134 -10.81 -2.19 -2.67
C LEU A 134 -12.08 -2.98 -2.34
N LEU A 135 -11.90 -4.27 -2.05
CA LEU A 135 -12.98 -5.21 -1.76
C LEU A 135 -13.43 -5.19 -0.29
N GLY A 136 -12.57 -4.69 0.60
CA GLY A 136 -12.83 -4.61 2.03
C GLY A 136 -11.58 -4.31 2.84
N HIS A 137 -11.72 -4.42 4.16
CA HIS A 137 -10.61 -4.26 5.10
C HIS A 137 -10.73 -5.24 6.26
N ARG A 138 -9.60 -5.53 6.91
CA ARG A 138 -9.55 -6.42 8.07
C ARG A 138 -8.38 -6.05 8.97
N TRP A 139 -8.59 -6.19 10.27
CA TRP A 139 -7.53 -6.21 11.26
C TRP A 139 -6.94 -7.62 11.36
N TRP A 140 -5.68 -7.75 10.99
CA TRP A 140 -4.94 -9.00 10.99
C TRP A 140 -4.08 -9.10 12.23
N SER A 141 -4.17 -10.21 12.98
CA SER A 141 -3.20 -10.49 14.03
C SER A 141 -1.85 -10.87 13.42
N HIS A 142 -0.79 -10.68 14.21
CA HIS A 142 0.55 -11.11 13.80
C HIS A 142 0.61 -12.62 13.50
N ASP A 143 -0.16 -13.42 14.26
CA ASP A 143 -0.25 -14.86 14.05
C ASP A 143 -1.01 -15.24 12.77
N ASP A 144 -2.14 -14.56 12.48
CA ASP A 144 -2.87 -14.71 11.20
C ASP A 144 -1.93 -14.46 10.00
N LEU A 145 -1.15 -13.36 10.04
CA LEU A 145 -0.24 -13.00 8.94
C LEU A 145 0.87 -14.05 8.73
N ARG A 146 1.31 -14.72 9.78
CA ARG A 146 2.35 -15.76 9.68
C ARG A 146 1.85 -17.07 9.10
N HIS A 147 0.56 -17.34 9.15
CA HIS A 147 -0.03 -18.63 8.79
C HIS A 147 -1.04 -18.56 7.64
N THR A 148 -1.23 -17.37 7.03
CA THR A 148 -2.15 -17.20 5.91
C THR A 148 -1.53 -17.66 4.59
N ASP A 149 -2.37 -18.20 3.71
CA ASP A 149 -2.04 -18.44 2.30
C ASP A 149 -2.46 -17.27 1.39
N GLU A 150 -3.03 -16.20 1.98
CA GLU A 150 -3.40 -14.99 1.25
C GLU A 150 -2.16 -14.23 0.79
N TRP A 151 -2.27 -13.52 -0.32
CA TRP A 151 -1.22 -12.62 -0.78
C TRP A 151 -1.20 -11.36 0.09
N ILE A 152 -0.10 -11.15 0.78
CA ILE A 152 0.17 -9.95 1.58
C ILE A 152 1.25 -9.14 0.88
N TRP A 153 0.98 -7.88 0.61
CA TRP A 153 1.94 -6.93 0.05
C TRP A 153 2.22 -5.80 1.05
N PRO A 154 3.46 -5.54 1.48
CA PRO A 154 4.69 -6.28 1.12
C PRO A 154 4.73 -7.68 1.74
N HIS A 155 5.44 -8.59 1.09
CA HIS A 155 5.66 -9.95 1.60
C HIS A 155 6.36 -9.95 2.97
N GLU A 156 7.20 -8.94 3.24
CA GLU A 156 7.97 -8.76 4.45
C GLU A 156 7.19 -8.07 5.57
N LEU A 157 5.87 -7.98 5.49
CA LEU A 157 5.06 -7.21 6.47
C LEU A 157 5.30 -7.65 7.91
N VAL A 158 5.44 -8.95 8.16
CA VAL A 158 5.70 -9.49 9.50
C VAL A 158 7.08 -9.06 10.03
N GLU A 159 8.09 -9.10 9.17
CA GLU A 159 9.44 -8.65 9.48
C GLU A 159 9.47 -7.14 9.72
N LEU A 160 8.79 -6.37 8.87
CA LEU A 160 8.68 -4.91 9.02
C LEU A 160 7.98 -4.54 10.33
N TRP A 161 6.93 -5.24 10.70
CA TRP A 161 6.28 -5.04 12.00
C TRP A 161 7.23 -5.27 13.17
N SER A 162 8.06 -6.31 13.07
CA SER A 162 9.04 -6.64 14.11
C SER A 162 10.08 -5.53 14.32
N LEU A 163 10.36 -4.70 13.30
CA LEU A 163 11.26 -3.55 13.40
C LEU A 163 10.78 -2.45 14.37
N ALA A 164 9.50 -2.48 14.79
CA ALA A 164 8.98 -1.53 15.77
C ALA A 164 9.81 -1.46 17.07
N GLY A 165 10.46 -2.57 17.44
CA GLY A 165 11.36 -2.65 18.60
C GLY A 165 12.82 -2.30 18.32
N GLU A 166 13.21 -1.97 17.08
CA GLU A 166 14.61 -1.86 16.64
C GLU A 166 14.91 -0.53 15.91
N PRO A 167 14.64 0.64 16.51
CA PRO A 167 14.76 1.93 15.84
C PRO A 167 16.16 2.25 15.33
N ASP A 168 17.20 1.70 15.93
CA ASP A 168 18.59 1.91 15.52
C ASP A 168 18.93 1.23 14.19
N SER A 169 18.08 0.32 13.70
CA SER A 169 18.24 -0.37 12.41
C SER A 169 17.60 0.37 11.23
N TRP A 170 16.79 1.41 11.47
CA TRP A 170 16.01 2.09 10.44
C TRP A 170 16.82 3.14 9.64
N PRO A 171 16.45 3.38 8.37
CA PRO A 171 15.63 2.50 7.52
C PRO A 171 16.44 1.31 6.99
N ILE A 172 15.81 0.16 6.84
CA ILE A 172 16.39 -0.95 6.08
C ILE A 172 16.03 -0.82 4.60
N ASP A 173 16.92 -1.26 3.72
CA ASP A 173 16.68 -1.33 2.27
C ASP A 173 16.28 -2.75 1.88
N LEU A 174 15.04 -2.92 1.39
CA LEU A 174 14.50 -4.20 0.91
C LEU A 174 14.87 -4.49 -0.55
N GLY A 175 15.57 -3.55 -1.21
CA GLY A 175 16.01 -3.69 -2.60
C GLY A 175 14.86 -3.58 -3.61
N THR A 176 15.02 -4.28 -4.74
CA THR A 176 14.03 -4.30 -5.82
C THR A 176 13.19 -5.57 -5.73
N GLN A 177 11.88 -5.41 -5.79
CA GLN A 177 10.89 -6.48 -5.67
C GLN A 177 9.86 -6.42 -6.79
N GLU A 178 9.13 -7.51 -6.99
CA GLU A 178 8.00 -7.57 -7.89
C GLU A 178 6.80 -8.20 -7.18
N GLU A 179 5.69 -7.49 -7.19
CA GLU A 179 4.40 -7.90 -6.65
C GLU A 179 3.34 -7.66 -7.73
N SER A 180 3.02 -8.67 -8.52
CA SER A 180 2.23 -8.54 -9.74
C SER A 180 1.06 -9.52 -9.77
N THR A 181 -0.06 -9.10 -10.38
CA THR A 181 -1.22 -9.95 -10.64
C THR A 181 -1.11 -10.68 -11.98
N VAL A 182 -0.16 -10.27 -12.81
CA VAL A 182 0.12 -10.86 -14.13
C VAL A 182 1.55 -11.41 -14.17
N LEU A 183 1.74 -12.39 -15.01
CA LEU A 183 3.06 -12.88 -15.37
C LEU A 183 3.77 -11.97 -16.34
N ASP A 184 4.63 -11.76 -16.91
CA ASP A 184 5.19 -10.90 -17.99
C ASP A 184 4.97 -9.40 -17.75
N VAL A 185 5.76 -8.83 -16.87
CA VAL A 185 5.80 -7.37 -16.62
C VAL A 185 7.01 -6.68 -17.28
N HIS A 186 7.86 -7.44 -17.98
CA HIS A 186 9.10 -6.98 -18.62
C HIS A 186 9.01 -6.99 -20.13
#